data_82717845f30af2069e1b8ba26bdf6a92
#
_entry.id   82717845f30af2069e1b8ba26bdf6a92
#
_cell.length_a   1.000
_cell.length_b   1.000
_cell.length_c   1.000
_cell.angle_alpha   90.00
_cell.angle_beta   90.00
_cell.angle_gamma   90.00
#
_symmetry.space_group_name_H-M   'P 1'
#
loop_
_entity.id
_entity.type
_entity.pdbx_description
1 polymer ?
#
loop_
_entity_poly.entity_id
_entity_poly.type
_entity_poly.pdbx_seq_one_letter_code
_entity_poly.pdbx_strand_id
1 'polypeptide(L)'
;MQRTNQECLLTLLQVFRYNAGFIDKFGGESWPQEDGFLKIVRNEPLGVTAGIVPWNGPIGTIGLKAAPALATGNCFILKPSEKTPFSSLALGTLVKEAGFPPGVFQILSGDGSTGALIASHMRIRKVSFTGSIATGKKIQEMAAKSNLKRVTLELGGKSPAVVFDDCNLDNAVTWTANAITANTGQVCFAASRVYVQEGIYEAFIEKYKQAMKDKTKEIGDPDETSTNIGPLVDEAQFKRVQGFIERGQQGQGTLAVGGKRIGTSGYYLEPTVFTDVDPTSEIHCEEIFGPVSVVKSFKTEEEIMQLANNTNFGLMAGVFTQDINKALRVASDFDSGMVGVNCVSLMFTMTPFGGSKESGLGRECGVYALRAFTEPKTIMINMNY
;
A
#
# COMPACT_ATOMS: atom_id res chain seq x y z
N MET A 1 15.98 11.15 -2.98
CA MET A 1 15.51 10.78 -1.63
C MET A 1 14.93 11.95 -0.82
N GLN A 2 15.52 13.14 -0.81
CA GLN A 2 14.89 14.32 -0.19
C GLN A 2 13.49 14.60 -0.78
N ARG A 3 13.29 14.43 -2.07
CA ARG A 3 12.01 14.59 -2.75
C ARG A 3 10.97 13.57 -2.24
N THR A 4 11.36 12.32 -2.09
CA THR A 4 10.50 11.26 -1.52
C THR A 4 10.17 11.53 -0.05
N ASN A 5 11.12 12.04 0.74
CA ASN A 5 10.88 12.43 2.13
C ASN A 5 9.93 13.64 2.23
N GLN A 6 10.06 14.62 1.33
CA GLN A 6 9.12 15.73 1.24
C GLN A 6 7.72 15.26 0.84
N GLU A 7 7.60 14.35 -0.12
CA GLU A 7 6.32 13.77 -0.54
C GLU A 7 5.66 12.98 0.59
N CYS A 8 6.42 12.18 1.35
CA CYS A 8 5.91 11.48 2.53
C CYS A 8 5.44 12.45 3.63
N LEU A 9 6.15 13.54 3.86
CA LEU A 9 5.77 14.57 4.83
C LEU A 9 4.51 15.32 4.35
N LEU A 10 4.45 15.68 3.08
CA LEU A 10 3.27 16.31 2.48
C LEU A 10 2.05 15.38 2.57
N THR A 11 2.22 14.10 2.33
CA THR A 11 1.16 13.09 2.51
C THR A 11 0.67 13.07 3.94
N LEU A 12 1.57 13.03 4.93
CA LEU A 12 1.19 13.10 6.35
C LEU A 12 0.32 14.34 6.63
N LEU A 13 0.79 15.53 6.23
CA LEU A 13 0.09 16.79 6.44
C LEU A 13 -1.28 16.82 5.75
N GLN A 14 -1.36 16.34 4.51
CA GLN A 14 -2.62 16.28 3.76
C GLN A 14 -3.63 15.35 4.44
N VAL A 15 -3.19 14.18 4.91
CA VAL A 15 -4.07 13.20 5.58
C VAL A 15 -4.59 13.76 6.90
N PHE A 16 -3.74 14.40 7.71
CA PHE A 16 -4.21 15.05 8.95
C PHE A 16 -5.19 16.17 8.67
N ARG A 17 -4.91 17.06 7.70
CA ARG A 17 -5.82 18.15 7.31
C ARG A 17 -7.14 17.63 6.76
N TYR A 18 -7.11 16.59 5.92
CA TYR A 18 -8.31 15.97 5.38
C TYR A 18 -9.21 15.43 6.49
N ASN A 19 -8.66 14.63 7.41
CA ASN A 19 -9.42 14.05 8.51
C ASN A 19 -9.90 15.11 9.51
N ALA A 20 -9.13 16.14 9.81
CA ALA A 20 -9.55 17.27 10.63
C ALA A 20 -10.75 18.00 10.02
N GLY A 21 -10.80 18.13 8.68
CA GLY A 21 -11.92 18.69 7.95
C GLY A 21 -13.20 17.86 7.97
N PHE A 22 -13.17 16.63 8.47
CA PHE A 22 -14.32 15.74 8.59
C PHE A 22 -14.95 15.69 9.99
N ILE A 23 -14.30 16.26 11.01
CA ILE A 23 -14.75 16.16 12.41
C ILE A 23 -16.20 16.64 12.59
N ASP A 24 -16.58 17.71 11.92
CA ASP A 24 -17.93 18.30 11.95
C ASP A 24 -18.88 17.76 10.86
N LYS A 25 -18.42 16.85 10.00
CA LYS A 25 -19.17 16.31 8.85
C LYS A 25 -19.44 14.81 8.94
N PHE A 26 -18.77 14.12 9.84
CA PHE A 26 -18.92 12.69 10.06
C PHE A 26 -20.00 12.46 11.13
N GLY A 27 -21.27 12.61 10.71
CA GLY A 27 -22.44 12.47 11.58
C GLY A 27 -22.95 11.04 11.73
N GLY A 28 -24.03 10.92 12.47
CA GLY A 28 -24.86 9.72 12.57
C GLY A 28 -26.06 9.79 11.63
N GLU A 29 -27.04 8.93 11.89
CA GLU A 29 -28.28 8.80 11.10
C GLU A 29 -29.49 8.88 12.02
N SER A 30 -30.62 9.36 11.50
CA SER A 30 -31.92 9.30 12.20
C SER A 30 -33.03 8.99 11.21
N TRP A 31 -34.07 8.30 11.68
CA TRP A 31 -35.24 7.94 10.88
C TRP A 31 -36.49 8.58 11.48
N PRO A 32 -37.49 8.96 10.65
CA PRO A 32 -38.77 9.47 11.13
C PRO A 32 -39.45 8.49 12.09
N GLN A 33 -40.26 9.04 12.98
CA GLN A 33 -41.13 8.28 13.89
C GLN A 33 -42.35 7.78 13.13
N GLU A 34 -42.33 6.59 12.55
CA GLU A 34 -43.45 6.04 11.77
C GLU A 34 -44.18 4.90 12.51
N ASP A 35 -43.56 4.29 13.51
CA ASP A 35 -44.04 3.08 14.19
C ASP A 35 -44.10 3.24 15.73
N GLY A 36 -44.11 4.48 16.21
CA GLY A 36 -44.06 4.80 17.64
C GLY A 36 -42.63 4.80 18.24
N PHE A 37 -41.59 4.62 17.38
CA PHE A 37 -40.18 4.67 17.82
C PHE A 37 -39.42 5.74 17.07
N LEU A 38 -38.66 6.57 17.79
CA LEU A 38 -37.56 7.37 17.21
C LEU A 38 -36.29 6.55 17.20
N LYS A 39 -35.65 6.46 16.04
CA LYS A 39 -34.44 5.65 15.83
C LYS A 39 -33.26 6.56 15.45
N ILE A 40 -32.18 6.44 16.16
CA ILE A 40 -30.94 7.21 15.97
C ILE A 40 -29.78 6.25 15.91
N VAL A 41 -28.87 6.44 14.96
CA VAL A 41 -27.56 5.77 14.94
C VAL A 41 -26.45 6.80 15.21
N ARG A 42 -25.61 6.49 16.17
CA ARG A 42 -24.43 7.29 16.50
C ARG A 42 -23.16 6.54 16.08
N ASN A 43 -22.20 7.25 15.50
CA ASN A 43 -20.85 6.74 15.31
C ASN A 43 -20.00 7.07 16.55
N GLU A 44 -19.74 6.10 17.41
CA GLU A 44 -19.00 6.29 18.65
C GLU A 44 -17.54 5.87 18.49
N PRO A 45 -16.56 6.52 19.15
CA PRO A 45 -15.17 6.09 19.15
C PRO A 45 -15.02 4.69 19.75
N LEU A 46 -14.10 3.89 19.20
CA LEU A 46 -13.78 2.57 19.74
C LEU A 46 -13.08 2.62 21.11
N GLY A 47 -12.40 3.72 21.41
CA GLY A 47 -11.62 3.94 22.62
C GLY A 47 -10.11 3.85 22.38
N VAL A 48 -9.41 2.86 22.94
CA VAL A 48 -7.97 2.70 22.71
C VAL A 48 -7.74 1.90 21.43
N THR A 49 -7.04 2.50 20.49
CA THR A 49 -6.69 1.91 19.19
C THR A 49 -5.19 1.92 18.96
N ALA A 50 -4.70 1.10 18.06
CA ALA A 50 -3.28 1.02 17.75
C ALA A 50 -3.01 0.94 16.25
N GLY A 51 -1.87 1.50 15.85
CA GLY A 51 -1.31 1.38 14.51
C GLY A 51 0.10 0.79 14.55
N ILE A 52 0.35 -0.22 13.72
CA ILE A 52 1.67 -0.79 13.52
C ILE A 52 2.07 -0.48 12.08
N VAL A 53 3.13 0.31 11.91
CA VAL A 53 3.53 0.86 10.61
C VAL A 53 4.83 0.25 10.11
N PRO A 54 4.99 0.11 8.77
CA PRO A 54 6.15 -0.50 8.16
C PRO A 54 7.31 0.49 8.01
N TRP A 55 8.46 -0.02 7.59
CA TRP A 55 9.68 0.76 7.38
C TRP A 55 9.74 1.49 6.03
N ASN A 56 8.97 1.06 5.02
CA ASN A 56 9.06 1.60 3.66
C ASN A 56 8.35 2.95 3.44
N GLY A 57 7.45 3.33 4.36
CA GLY A 57 6.77 4.62 4.37
C GLY A 57 6.50 5.10 5.78
N PRO A 58 7.54 5.24 6.65
CA PRO A 58 7.38 5.37 8.10
C PRO A 58 6.51 6.56 8.50
N ILE A 59 6.67 7.72 7.86
CA ILE A 59 5.91 8.94 8.20
C ILE A 59 4.54 8.95 7.51
N GLY A 60 4.48 8.61 6.22
CA GLY A 60 3.23 8.66 5.45
C GLY A 60 2.16 7.73 6.03
N THR A 61 2.54 6.48 6.36
CA THR A 61 1.60 5.50 6.90
C THR A 61 1.09 5.81 8.31
N ILE A 62 1.82 6.63 9.08
CA ILE A 62 1.31 7.14 10.37
C ILE A 62 0.04 7.95 10.16
N GLY A 63 0.07 8.87 9.19
CA GLY A 63 -1.10 9.70 8.88
C GLY A 63 -2.34 8.87 8.54
N LEU A 64 -2.17 7.82 7.74
CA LEU A 64 -3.27 6.95 7.31
C LEU A 64 -3.99 6.27 8.48
N LYS A 65 -3.31 6.06 9.59
CA LYS A 65 -3.84 5.38 10.78
C LYS A 65 -4.19 6.33 11.92
N ALA A 66 -3.27 7.23 12.27
CA ALA A 66 -3.42 8.12 13.41
C ALA A 66 -4.48 9.22 13.17
N ALA A 67 -4.49 9.82 11.97
CA ALA A 67 -5.40 10.93 11.68
C ALA A 67 -6.88 10.54 11.79
N PRO A 68 -7.37 9.46 11.14
CA PRO A 68 -8.76 9.05 11.31
C PRO A 68 -9.09 8.57 12.74
N ALA A 69 -8.14 7.93 13.44
CA ALA A 69 -8.34 7.51 14.82
C ALA A 69 -8.57 8.72 15.75
N LEU A 70 -7.72 9.74 15.64
CA LEU A 70 -7.82 10.97 16.45
C LEU A 70 -9.04 11.80 16.06
N ALA A 71 -9.34 11.94 14.76
CA ALA A 71 -10.50 12.69 14.26
C ALA A 71 -11.83 12.10 14.73
N THR A 72 -11.88 10.80 15.00
CA THR A 72 -13.06 10.10 15.51
C THR A 72 -13.07 9.93 17.04
N GLY A 73 -12.16 10.63 17.76
CA GLY A 73 -12.15 10.69 19.23
C GLY A 73 -11.49 9.51 19.93
N ASN A 74 -10.68 8.72 19.24
CA ASN A 74 -9.95 7.60 19.85
C ASN A 74 -8.62 8.04 20.46
N CYS A 75 -8.14 7.29 21.46
CA CYS A 75 -6.73 7.28 21.83
C CYS A 75 -5.96 6.35 20.90
N PHE A 76 -4.75 6.75 20.51
CA PHE A 76 -3.97 6.02 19.52
C PHE A 76 -2.56 5.68 20.01
N ILE A 77 -2.19 4.41 19.87
CA ILE A 77 -0.85 3.91 20.15
C ILE A 77 -0.18 3.58 18.82
N LEU A 78 0.93 4.25 18.52
CA LEU A 78 1.76 4.00 17.33
C LEU A 78 2.93 3.09 17.68
N LYS A 79 3.11 2.00 16.93
CA LYS A 79 4.35 1.22 16.91
C LYS A 79 5.03 1.35 15.55
N PRO A 80 6.10 2.13 15.42
CA PRO A 80 6.91 2.17 14.21
C PRO A 80 7.70 0.89 14.01
N SER A 81 8.18 0.67 12.78
CA SER A 81 9.17 -0.37 12.53
C SER A 81 10.46 -0.08 13.27
N GLU A 82 11.09 -1.12 13.80
CA GLU A 82 12.42 -1.07 14.44
C GLU A 82 13.53 -0.65 13.47
N LYS A 83 13.29 -0.78 12.15
CA LYS A 83 14.23 -0.36 11.11
C LYS A 83 14.24 1.16 10.87
N THR A 84 13.12 1.85 11.16
CA THR A 84 12.93 3.29 10.89
C THR A 84 12.21 4.01 12.02
N PRO A 85 12.68 3.94 13.27
CA PRO A 85 11.92 4.46 14.41
C PRO A 85 12.06 5.97 14.60
N PHE A 86 13.18 6.59 14.22
CA PHE A 86 13.55 7.95 14.64
C PHE A 86 12.59 9.04 14.16
N SER A 87 12.19 9.01 12.89
CA SER A 87 11.24 9.98 12.35
C SER A 87 9.86 9.88 13.02
N SER A 88 9.44 8.65 13.37
CA SER A 88 8.20 8.42 14.10
C SER A 88 8.28 8.92 15.55
N LEU A 89 9.40 8.66 16.24
CA LEU A 89 9.60 9.11 17.60
C LEU A 89 9.65 10.65 17.71
N ALA A 90 10.25 11.32 16.71
CA ALA A 90 10.30 12.79 16.65
C ALA A 90 8.90 13.43 16.60
N LEU A 91 7.87 12.75 16.06
CA LEU A 91 6.49 13.24 16.06
C LEU A 91 5.93 13.43 17.49
N GLY A 92 6.45 12.72 18.49
CA GLY A 92 6.01 12.89 19.88
C GLY A 92 6.14 14.32 20.40
N THR A 93 7.20 15.04 20.01
CA THR A 93 7.36 16.44 20.34
C THR A 93 6.29 17.30 19.66
N LEU A 94 6.06 17.09 18.36
CA LEU A 94 5.06 17.84 17.60
C LEU A 94 3.64 17.60 18.12
N VAL A 95 3.30 16.36 18.52
CA VAL A 95 2.02 16.03 19.14
C VAL A 95 1.80 16.82 20.43
N LYS A 96 2.83 16.93 21.27
CA LYS A 96 2.80 17.73 22.50
C LYS A 96 2.65 19.22 22.20
N GLU A 97 3.41 19.76 21.26
CA GLU A 97 3.34 21.16 20.84
C GLU A 97 1.96 21.51 20.22
N ALA A 98 1.34 20.56 19.51
CA ALA A 98 0.00 20.70 18.96
C ALA A 98 -1.11 20.69 20.03
N GLY A 99 -0.79 20.49 21.30
CA GLY A 99 -1.71 20.58 22.44
C GLY A 99 -2.59 19.33 22.63
N PHE A 100 -2.23 18.18 22.08
CA PHE A 100 -2.94 16.95 22.40
C PHE A 100 -2.82 16.60 23.88
N PRO A 101 -3.93 16.20 24.55
CA PRO A 101 -3.87 15.79 25.95
C PRO A 101 -2.90 14.61 26.17
N PRO A 102 -2.20 14.55 27.31
CA PRO A 102 -1.30 13.44 27.61
C PRO A 102 -2.01 12.10 27.50
N GLY A 103 -1.38 11.13 26.78
CA GLY A 103 -1.92 9.78 26.62
C GLY A 103 -2.84 9.59 25.42
N VAL A 104 -3.32 10.65 24.76
CA VAL A 104 -4.19 10.53 23.59
C VAL A 104 -3.44 9.96 22.38
N PHE A 105 -2.20 10.38 22.17
CA PHE A 105 -1.32 9.82 21.15
C PHE A 105 0.00 9.39 21.80
N GLN A 106 0.33 8.12 21.68
CA GLN A 106 1.55 7.56 22.26
C GLN A 106 2.35 6.79 21.19
N ILE A 107 3.67 6.84 21.29
CA ILE A 107 4.58 6.14 20.38
C ILE A 107 5.42 5.16 21.18
N LEU A 108 5.32 3.87 20.82
CA LEU A 108 6.05 2.79 21.47
C LEU A 108 7.06 2.19 20.49
N SER A 109 8.33 2.38 20.76
CA SER A 109 9.41 1.68 20.03
C SER A 109 9.48 0.22 20.48
N GLY A 110 9.88 -0.65 19.56
CA GLY A 110 10.08 -2.08 19.83
C GLY A 110 10.01 -2.92 18.56
N ASP A 111 10.32 -4.18 18.71
CA ASP A 111 10.33 -5.20 17.66
C ASP A 111 8.96 -5.90 17.48
N GLY A 112 9.00 -7.10 16.88
CA GLY A 112 7.80 -7.92 16.68
C GLY A 112 7.12 -8.36 17.98
N SER A 113 7.84 -8.47 19.11
CA SER A 113 7.27 -8.82 20.40
C SER A 113 6.33 -7.73 20.93
N THR A 114 6.72 -6.47 20.79
CA THR A 114 5.86 -5.31 21.08
C THR A 114 4.60 -5.30 20.22
N GLY A 115 4.74 -5.62 18.91
CA GLY A 115 3.59 -5.78 18.02
C GLY A 115 2.63 -6.88 18.47
N ALA A 116 3.16 -8.01 18.91
CA ALA A 116 2.37 -9.13 19.43
C ALA A 116 1.61 -8.76 20.71
N LEU A 117 2.27 -8.02 21.64
CA LEU A 117 1.61 -7.51 22.86
C LEU A 117 0.45 -6.57 22.51
N ILE A 118 0.63 -5.66 21.55
CA ILE A 118 -0.43 -4.77 21.07
C ILE A 118 -1.59 -5.59 20.47
N ALA A 119 -1.29 -6.55 19.60
CA ALA A 119 -2.29 -7.38 18.92
C ALA A 119 -3.12 -8.23 19.91
N SER A 120 -2.51 -8.72 21.02
CA SER A 120 -3.18 -9.55 22.02
C SER A 120 -3.75 -8.78 23.21
N HIS A 121 -3.49 -7.47 23.34
CA HIS A 121 -3.87 -6.70 24.54
C HIS A 121 -5.37 -6.50 24.65
N MET A 122 -5.97 -6.92 25.79
CA MET A 122 -7.42 -6.95 26.04
C MET A 122 -8.12 -5.57 26.01
N ARG A 123 -7.41 -4.47 26.32
CA ARG A 123 -7.98 -3.11 26.34
C ARG A 123 -7.85 -2.38 25.01
N ILE A 124 -7.09 -2.89 24.03
CA ILE A 124 -7.02 -2.34 22.69
C ILE A 124 -8.21 -2.86 21.89
N ARG A 125 -9.00 -1.94 21.30
CA ARG A 125 -10.24 -2.26 20.61
C ARG A 125 -10.08 -2.36 19.08
N LYS A 126 -8.96 -1.85 18.55
CA LYS A 126 -8.60 -1.92 17.14
C LYS A 126 -7.10 -1.92 16.94
N VAL A 127 -6.65 -2.72 15.96
CA VAL A 127 -5.31 -2.66 15.40
C VAL A 127 -5.41 -2.37 13.89
N SER A 128 -4.70 -1.36 13.41
CA SER A 128 -4.44 -1.14 12.00
C SER A 128 -2.98 -1.46 11.70
N PHE A 129 -2.75 -2.41 10.81
CA PHE A 129 -1.43 -2.92 10.46
C PHE A 129 -1.13 -2.73 8.98
N THR A 130 0.08 -2.28 8.67
CA THR A 130 0.65 -2.35 7.32
C THR A 130 1.97 -3.10 7.35
N GLY A 131 2.12 -4.11 6.50
CA GLY A 131 3.33 -4.94 6.44
C GLY A 131 3.14 -6.23 5.64
N SER A 132 3.90 -7.28 5.98
CA SER A 132 3.85 -8.56 5.27
C SER A 132 2.59 -9.38 5.57
N ILE A 133 2.14 -10.18 4.59
CA ILE A 133 1.00 -11.12 4.73
C ILE A 133 1.20 -12.05 5.94
N ALA A 134 2.39 -12.63 6.09
CA ALA A 134 2.67 -13.55 7.19
C ALA A 134 2.49 -12.90 8.57
N THR A 135 2.89 -11.62 8.72
CA THR A 135 2.70 -10.87 9.96
C THR A 135 1.24 -10.45 10.13
N GLY A 136 0.56 -10.05 9.06
CA GLY A 136 -0.87 -9.72 9.10
C GLY A 136 -1.74 -10.89 9.58
N LYS A 137 -1.48 -12.10 9.06
CA LYS A 137 -2.15 -13.34 9.52
C LYS A 137 -1.94 -13.58 11.03
N LYS A 138 -0.72 -13.40 11.54
CA LYS A 138 -0.43 -13.52 12.99
C LYS A 138 -1.17 -12.48 13.82
N ILE A 139 -1.23 -11.23 13.37
CA ILE A 139 -1.98 -10.16 14.05
C ILE A 139 -3.48 -10.48 14.10
N GLN A 140 -4.04 -10.93 13.00
CA GLN A 140 -5.44 -11.34 12.91
C GLN A 140 -5.75 -12.50 13.87
N GLU A 141 -4.86 -13.50 13.94
CA GLU A 141 -4.97 -14.63 14.86
C GLU A 141 -4.93 -14.18 16.32
N MET A 142 -3.98 -13.32 16.69
CA MET A 142 -3.86 -12.81 18.07
C MET A 142 -5.07 -11.93 18.45
N ALA A 143 -5.58 -11.12 17.53
CA ALA A 143 -6.78 -10.33 17.74
C ALA A 143 -8.01 -11.21 17.98
N ALA A 144 -8.17 -12.27 17.18
CA ALA A 144 -9.27 -13.25 17.34
C ALA A 144 -9.17 -14.02 18.66
N LYS A 145 -7.98 -14.46 19.07
CA LYS A 145 -7.74 -15.20 20.32
C LYS A 145 -7.85 -14.33 21.59
N SER A 146 -7.80 -13.00 21.47
CA SER A 146 -7.89 -12.09 22.60
C SER A 146 -9.33 -11.62 22.86
N ASN A 147 -9.70 -10.46 22.35
CA ASN A 147 -10.98 -9.80 22.62
C ASN A 147 -11.82 -9.54 21.37
N LEU A 148 -11.53 -10.21 20.25
CA LEU A 148 -12.16 -9.99 18.94
C LEU A 148 -12.08 -8.53 18.46
N LYS A 149 -10.97 -7.84 18.79
CA LYS A 149 -10.75 -6.45 18.37
C LYS A 149 -10.82 -6.32 16.84
N ARG A 150 -11.25 -5.17 16.37
CA ARG A 150 -11.25 -4.86 14.96
C ARG A 150 -9.83 -4.82 14.40
N VAL A 151 -9.65 -5.34 13.19
CA VAL A 151 -8.38 -5.34 12.50
C VAL A 151 -8.57 -4.74 11.10
N THR A 152 -7.68 -3.83 10.73
CA THR A 152 -7.47 -3.41 9.34
C THR A 152 -6.08 -3.86 8.94
N LEU A 153 -5.96 -4.53 7.81
CA LEU A 153 -4.71 -5.06 7.27
C LEU A 153 -4.46 -4.45 5.90
N GLU A 154 -3.32 -3.81 5.74
CA GLU A 154 -2.77 -3.38 4.46
C GLU A 154 -1.49 -4.15 4.21
N LEU A 155 -1.53 -5.10 3.28
CA LEU A 155 -0.50 -6.10 3.10
C LEU A 155 0.17 -6.00 1.72
N GLY A 156 0.94 -7.02 1.36
CA GLY A 156 1.70 -7.04 0.12
C GLY A 156 0.84 -7.05 -1.15
N GLY A 157 1.49 -6.83 -2.27
CA GLY A 157 0.88 -6.85 -3.59
C GLY A 157 1.78 -7.46 -4.65
N LYS A 158 1.16 -7.87 -5.74
CA LYS A 158 1.81 -8.28 -7.00
C LYS A 158 1.03 -7.66 -8.16
N SER A 159 0.96 -6.34 -8.15
CA SER A 159 0.03 -5.57 -8.97
C SER A 159 0.29 -5.73 -10.47
N PRO A 160 -0.73 -6.07 -11.28
CA PRO A 160 -0.62 -6.12 -12.73
C PRO A 160 -0.75 -4.70 -13.33
N ALA A 161 0.00 -4.45 -14.41
CA ALA A 161 -0.22 -3.36 -15.34
C ALA A 161 -0.48 -3.96 -16.72
N VAL A 162 -1.68 -3.75 -17.28
CA VAL A 162 -2.11 -4.29 -18.56
C VAL A 162 -2.05 -3.19 -19.62
N VAL A 163 -1.29 -3.43 -20.67
CA VAL A 163 -0.99 -2.47 -21.74
C VAL A 163 -1.56 -2.99 -23.06
N PHE A 164 -2.64 -2.38 -23.54
CA PHE A 164 -3.26 -2.70 -24.83
C PHE A 164 -2.55 -2.01 -25.99
N ASP A 165 -2.69 -2.54 -27.19
CA ASP A 165 -2.02 -2.07 -28.41
C ASP A 165 -2.45 -0.66 -28.86
N ASP A 166 -3.63 -0.21 -28.45
CA ASP A 166 -4.17 1.13 -28.71
C ASP A 166 -3.71 2.19 -27.67
N CYS A 167 -2.85 1.85 -26.72
CA CYS A 167 -2.43 2.77 -25.66
C CYS A 167 -1.48 3.87 -26.16
N ASN A 168 -1.31 4.91 -25.34
CA ASN A 168 -0.14 5.79 -25.46
C ASN A 168 1.09 5.05 -24.88
N LEU A 169 1.95 4.56 -25.79
CA LEU A 169 3.09 3.71 -25.42
C LEU A 169 4.07 4.42 -24.48
N ASP A 170 4.39 5.70 -24.74
CA ASP A 170 5.33 6.46 -23.90
C ASP A 170 4.78 6.69 -22.48
N ASN A 171 3.47 6.93 -22.37
CA ASN A 171 2.79 7.02 -21.09
C ASN A 171 2.85 5.67 -20.34
N ALA A 172 2.53 4.56 -21.01
CA ALA A 172 2.55 3.23 -20.38
C ALA A 172 3.95 2.85 -19.88
N VAL A 173 4.99 3.09 -20.67
CA VAL A 173 6.40 2.86 -20.29
C VAL A 173 6.79 3.73 -19.11
N THR A 174 6.45 5.02 -19.12
CA THR A 174 6.79 5.97 -18.06
C THR A 174 6.16 5.56 -16.73
N TRP A 175 4.85 5.25 -16.73
CA TRP A 175 4.15 4.85 -15.51
C TRP A 175 4.65 3.53 -14.96
N THR A 176 4.85 2.52 -15.79
CA THR A 176 5.31 1.19 -15.34
C THR A 176 6.75 1.21 -14.84
N ALA A 177 7.65 1.96 -15.48
CA ALA A 177 9.03 2.13 -15.02
C ALA A 177 9.08 2.89 -13.70
N ASN A 178 8.35 4.01 -13.56
CA ASN A 178 8.29 4.76 -12.31
C ASN A 178 7.69 3.94 -11.18
N ALA A 179 6.63 3.17 -11.45
CA ALA A 179 5.94 2.36 -10.46
C ALA A 179 6.84 1.32 -9.78
N ILE A 180 7.73 0.67 -10.55
CA ILE A 180 8.61 -0.37 -10.00
C ILE A 180 9.91 0.18 -9.45
N THR A 181 10.33 1.39 -9.85
CA THR A 181 11.57 2.00 -9.36
C THR A 181 11.37 2.97 -8.20
N ALA A 182 10.14 3.45 -7.99
CA ALA A 182 9.80 4.28 -6.83
C ALA A 182 10.19 3.57 -5.52
N ASN A 183 10.86 4.30 -4.63
CA ASN A 183 11.39 3.76 -3.37
C ASN A 183 12.16 2.43 -3.55
N THR A 184 12.86 2.29 -4.67
CA THR A 184 13.64 1.09 -5.04
C THR A 184 12.76 -0.18 -5.11
N GLY A 185 11.50 -0.04 -5.58
CA GLY A 185 10.53 -1.13 -5.67
C GLY A 185 9.98 -1.62 -4.33
N GLN A 186 10.30 -0.93 -3.24
CA GLN A 186 9.83 -1.26 -1.88
C GLN A 186 8.46 -0.60 -1.61
N VAL A 187 7.50 -0.87 -2.48
CA VAL A 187 6.14 -0.31 -2.47
C VAL A 187 5.14 -1.46 -2.66
N CYS A 188 4.19 -1.60 -1.73
CA CYS A 188 3.21 -2.70 -1.74
C CYS A 188 2.31 -2.73 -2.98
N PHE A 189 2.03 -1.57 -3.58
CA PHE A 189 1.24 -1.44 -4.81
C PHE A 189 2.09 -1.15 -6.06
N ALA A 190 3.40 -1.47 -6.06
CA ALA A 190 4.25 -1.36 -7.24
C ALA A 190 3.77 -2.28 -8.36
N ALA A 191 3.73 -1.78 -9.61
CA ALA A 191 3.37 -2.57 -10.78
C ALA A 191 4.53 -3.52 -11.15
N SER A 192 4.57 -4.68 -10.53
CA SER A 192 5.65 -5.65 -10.69
C SER A 192 5.39 -6.71 -11.77
N ARG A 193 4.13 -6.86 -12.24
CA ARG A 193 3.74 -7.69 -13.38
C ARG A 193 3.23 -6.78 -14.49
N VAL A 194 3.95 -6.71 -15.60
CA VAL A 194 3.56 -5.91 -16.76
C VAL A 194 3.15 -6.86 -17.88
N TYR A 195 1.93 -6.70 -18.35
CA TYR A 195 1.37 -7.48 -19.47
C TYR A 195 1.16 -6.57 -20.65
N VAL A 196 1.68 -6.95 -21.80
CA VAL A 196 1.66 -6.11 -23.01
C VAL A 196 1.03 -6.88 -24.15
N GLN A 197 0.06 -6.27 -24.83
CA GLN A 197 -0.59 -6.90 -25.97
C GLN A 197 0.42 -7.17 -27.10
N GLU A 198 0.32 -8.35 -27.74
CA GLU A 198 1.31 -8.89 -28.66
C GLU A 198 1.70 -7.91 -29.78
N GLY A 199 0.73 -7.13 -30.30
CA GLY A 199 0.97 -6.18 -31.41
C GLY A 199 1.96 -5.06 -31.11
N ILE A 200 2.19 -4.70 -29.85
CA ILE A 200 3.14 -3.65 -29.44
C ILE A 200 4.24 -4.15 -28.51
N TYR A 201 4.31 -5.46 -28.26
CA TYR A 201 5.20 -6.05 -27.26
C TYR A 201 6.67 -5.68 -27.48
N GLU A 202 7.18 -5.86 -28.69
CA GLU A 202 8.59 -5.58 -28.99
C GLU A 202 8.91 -4.08 -28.85
N ALA A 203 8.02 -3.21 -29.31
CA ALA A 203 8.20 -1.76 -29.18
C ALA A 203 8.17 -1.33 -27.71
N PHE A 204 7.29 -1.93 -26.91
CA PHE A 204 7.24 -1.68 -25.47
C PHE A 204 8.53 -2.14 -24.77
N ILE A 205 8.98 -3.37 -25.02
CA ILE A 205 10.18 -3.94 -24.38
C ILE A 205 11.40 -3.09 -24.66
N GLU A 206 11.62 -2.65 -25.88
CA GLU A 206 12.79 -1.82 -26.21
C GLU A 206 12.76 -0.48 -25.46
N LYS A 207 11.62 0.21 -25.45
CA LYS A 207 11.46 1.46 -24.69
C LYS A 207 11.58 1.24 -23.19
N TYR A 208 11.00 0.16 -22.66
CA TYR A 208 11.02 -0.16 -21.25
C TYR A 208 12.43 -0.51 -20.74
N LYS A 209 13.20 -1.30 -21.50
CA LYS A 209 14.62 -1.55 -21.22
C LYS A 209 15.42 -0.25 -21.16
N GLN A 210 15.18 0.67 -22.11
CA GLN A 210 15.88 1.96 -22.11
C GLN A 210 15.47 2.78 -20.87
N ALA A 211 14.19 2.87 -20.56
CA ALA A 211 13.71 3.56 -19.37
C ALA A 211 14.34 3.01 -18.07
N MET A 212 14.45 1.68 -17.94
CA MET A 212 15.08 1.06 -16.77
C MET A 212 16.58 1.34 -16.68
N LYS A 213 17.31 1.37 -17.82
CA LYS A 213 18.71 1.81 -17.87
C LYS A 213 18.88 3.27 -17.45
N ASP A 214 17.95 4.13 -17.86
CA ASP A 214 17.98 5.55 -17.47
C ASP A 214 17.70 5.71 -15.97
N LYS A 215 16.79 4.91 -15.41
CA LYS A 215 16.56 4.84 -13.95
C LYS A 215 17.80 4.41 -13.16
N THR A 216 18.68 3.60 -13.73
CA THR A 216 19.96 3.24 -13.06
C THR A 216 20.84 4.46 -12.82
N LYS A 217 20.76 5.48 -13.69
CA LYS A 217 21.52 6.75 -13.52
C LYS A 217 20.98 7.65 -12.41
N GLU A 218 19.76 7.40 -11.95
CA GLU A 218 19.10 8.13 -10.85
C GLU A 218 19.44 7.56 -9.47
N ILE A 219 20.19 6.45 -9.42
CA ILE A 219 20.57 5.76 -8.18
C ILE A 219 21.80 6.44 -7.57
N GLY A 220 21.72 6.74 -6.27
CA GLY A 220 22.84 7.39 -5.58
C GLY A 220 22.67 7.44 -4.07
N ASP A 221 23.56 8.22 -3.46
CA ASP A 221 23.56 8.47 -2.02
C ASP A 221 22.24 9.16 -1.61
N PRO A 222 21.51 8.62 -0.63
CA PRO A 222 20.27 9.21 -0.15
C PRO A 222 20.40 10.62 0.43
N ASP A 223 21.59 11.03 0.85
CA ASP A 223 21.84 12.37 1.38
C ASP A 223 22.05 13.42 0.27
N GLU A 224 22.28 12.98 -0.97
CA GLU A 224 22.41 13.86 -2.13
C GLU A 224 21.06 14.29 -2.68
N THR A 225 20.87 15.58 -2.94
CA THR A 225 19.59 16.14 -3.45
C THR A 225 19.24 15.69 -4.86
N SER A 226 20.23 15.29 -5.66
CA SER A 226 20.08 14.79 -7.03
C SER A 226 19.63 13.32 -7.10
N THR A 227 19.74 12.59 -5.98
CA THR A 227 19.35 11.18 -5.93
C THR A 227 17.85 11.00 -5.92
N ASN A 228 17.32 10.28 -6.89
CA ASN A 228 15.89 9.91 -6.97
C ASN A 228 15.64 8.49 -6.44
N ILE A 229 16.61 7.58 -6.61
CA ILE A 229 16.49 6.17 -6.21
C ILE A 229 17.59 5.84 -5.20
N GLY A 230 17.19 5.46 -3.99
CA GLY A 230 18.10 5.09 -2.91
C GLY A 230 18.39 3.59 -2.86
N PRO A 231 19.00 3.10 -1.76
CA PRO A 231 19.28 1.68 -1.54
C PRO A 231 18.03 0.92 -1.08
N LEU A 232 18.10 -0.39 -1.07
CA LEU A 232 17.23 -1.24 -0.27
C LEU A 232 17.48 -0.98 1.22
N VAL A 233 16.49 -1.25 2.06
CA VAL A 233 16.48 -0.80 3.48
C VAL A 233 17.62 -1.39 4.31
N ASP A 234 17.98 -2.65 4.08
CA ASP A 234 19.02 -3.36 4.83
C ASP A 234 19.55 -4.58 4.06
N GLU A 235 20.53 -5.26 4.67
CA GLU A 235 21.16 -6.45 4.11
C GLU A 235 20.19 -7.63 3.90
N ALA A 236 19.25 -7.81 4.81
CA ALA A 236 18.28 -8.90 4.70
C ALA A 236 17.36 -8.72 3.49
N GLN A 237 16.89 -7.48 3.25
CA GLN A 237 16.10 -7.16 2.07
C GLN A 237 16.93 -7.24 0.79
N PHE A 238 18.17 -6.79 0.84
CA PHE A 238 19.11 -6.91 -0.29
C PHE A 238 19.31 -8.37 -0.70
N LYS A 239 19.65 -9.25 0.24
CA LYS A 239 19.84 -10.69 0.00
C LYS A 239 18.55 -11.35 -0.50
N ARG A 240 17.38 -10.93 0.02
CA ARG A 240 16.08 -11.43 -0.45
C ARG A 240 15.88 -11.11 -1.93
N VAL A 241 16.02 -9.84 -2.32
CA VAL A 241 15.82 -9.40 -3.71
C VAL A 241 16.85 -10.02 -4.65
N GLN A 242 18.12 -10.03 -4.23
CA GLN A 242 19.18 -10.66 -5.01
C GLN A 242 18.91 -12.16 -5.23
N GLY A 243 18.46 -12.87 -4.20
CA GLY A 243 18.10 -14.28 -4.32
C GLY A 243 16.95 -14.54 -5.31
N PHE A 244 15.95 -13.65 -5.38
CA PHE A 244 14.91 -13.73 -6.43
C PHE A 244 15.49 -13.54 -7.83
N ILE A 245 16.40 -12.57 -8.00
CA ILE A 245 17.06 -12.32 -9.29
C ILE A 245 17.88 -13.54 -9.71
N GLU A 246 18.68 -14.12 -8.81
CA GLU A 246 19.51 -15.30 -9.07
C GLU A 246 18.65 -16.51 -9.47
N ARG A 247 17.59 -16.80 -8.74
CA ARG A 247 16.66 -17.91 -9.08
C ARG A 247 15.89 -17.63 -10.37
N GLY A 248 15.54 -16.36 -10.61
CA GLY A 248 14.92 -15.95 -11.86
C GLY A 248 15.77 -16.27 -13.09
N GLN A 249 17.09 -16.06 -13.01
CA GLN A 249 18.06 -16.40 -14.05
C GLN A 249 18.27 -17.92 -14.23
N GLN A 250 17.89 -18.73 -13.24
CA GLN A 250 18.02 -20.19 -13.27
C GLN A 250 16.81 -20.89 -13.92
N GLY A 251 16.26 -20.34 -14.96
CA GLY A 251 15.22 -20.97 -15.79
C GLY A 251 13.78 -20.52 -15.49
N GLN A 252 13.57 -19.46 -14.69
CA GLN A 252 12.21 -18.91 -14.48
C GLN A 252 11.84 -17.82 -15.48
N GLY A 253 12.81 -17.27 -16.22
CA GLY A 253 12.61 -16.23 -17.22
C GLY A 253 13.93 -15.80 -17.86
N THR A 254 13.84 -14.92 -18.84
CA THR A 254 14.99 -14.30 -19.52
C THR A 254 15.30 -12.96 -18.87
N LEU A 255 16.53 -12.77 -18.36
CA LEU A 255 16.97 -11.47 -17.84
C LEU A 255 17.17 -10.49 -19.00
N ALA A 256 16.30 -9.50 -19.14
CA ALA A 256 16.31 -8.54 -20.23
C ALA A 256 17.18 -7.30 -19.94
N VAL A 257 17.24 -6.85 -18.66
CA VAL A 257 18.07 -5.73 -18.21
C VAL A 257 18.30 -5.79 -16.70
N GLY A 258 19.40 -5.23 -16.21
CA GLY A 258 19.72 -5.09 -14.79
C GLY A 258 20.23 -6.36 -14.14
N GLY A 259 19.85 -6.58 -12.91
CA GLY A 259 20.18 -7.79 -12.12
C GLY A 259 21.48 -7.71 -11.32
N LYS A 260 22.20 -6.59 -11.36
CA LYS A 260 23.50 -6.47 -10.72
C LYS A 260 23.45 -5.55 -9.50
N ARG A 261 24.32 -5.85 -8.55
CA ARG A 261 24.65 -4.91 -7.47
C ARG A 261 25.41 -3.71 -8.03
N ILE A 262 25.12 -2.53 -7.52
CA ILE A 262 25.85 -1.30 -7.83
C ILE A 262 26.80 -1.00 -6.67
N GLY A 263 28.09 -0.88 -6.98
CA GLY A 263 29.13 -0.60 -5.99
C GLY A 263 29.41 -1.72 -5.00
N THR A 264 30.26 -1.42 -4.02
CA THR A 264 30.70 -2.36 -2.98
C THR A 264 30.19 -2.02 -1.59
N SER A 265 29.69 -0.78 -1.38
CA SER A 265 29.05 -0.32 -0.15
C SER A 265 27.57 -0.02 -0.37
N GLY A 266 26.78 -0.08 0.70
CA GLY A 266 25.32 0.08 0.61
C GLY A 266 24.62 -1.12 -0.06
N TYR A 267 23.32 -0.99 -0.21
CA TYR A 267 22.43 -2.07 -0.69
C TYR A 267 21.74 -1.68 -2.01
N TYR A 268 22.56 -1.29 -2.99
CA TYR A 268 22.08 -0.79 -4.29
C TYR A 268 21.99 -1.93 -5.30
N LEU A 269 20.86 -1.99 -6.01
CA LEU A 269 20.57 -2.92 -7.11
C LEU A 269 20.08 -2.17 -8.33
N GLU A 270 20.49 -2.65 -9.51
CA GLU A 270 19.94 -2.15 -10.76
C GLU A 270 18.44 -2.47 -10.89
N PRO A 271 17.63 -1.57 -11.45
CA PRO A 271 16.30 -1.90 -11.92
C PRO A 271 16.36 -3.08 -12.88
N THR A 272 15.54 -4.10 -12.61
CA THR A 272 15.67 -5.42 -13.21
C THR A 272 14.38 -5.81 -13.92
N VAL A 273 14.51 -6.33 -15.14
CA VAL A 273 13.39 -6.81 -15.95
C VAL A 273 13.63 -8.24 -16.40
N PHE A 274 12.64 -9.09 -16.17
CA PHE A 274 12.56 -10.42 -16.75
C PHE A 274 11.46 -10.49 -17.79
N THR A 275 11.76 -11.16 -18.92
CA THR A 275 10.82 -11.54 -19.99
C THR A 275 10.66 -13.04 -20.05
N ASP A 276 9.73 -13.54 -20.85
CA ASP A 276 9.49 -14.98 -21.08
C ASP A 276 9.27 -15.77 -19.77
N VAL A 277 8.65 -15.11 -18.78
CA VAL A 277 8.47 -15.65 -17.44
C VAL A 277 7.30 -16.64 -17.42
N ASP A 278 7.54 -17.82 -16.84
CA ASP A 278 6.49 -18.79 -16.56
C ASP A 278 5.52 -18.20 -15.51
N PRO A 279 4.21 -18.17 -15.79
CA PRO A 279 3.21 -17.65 -14.85
C PRO A 279 3.12 -18.39 -13.49
N THR A 280 3.69 -19.57 -13.39
CA THR A 280 3.76 -20.36 -12.15
C THR A 280 5.07 -20.15 -11.39
N SER A 281 6.01 -19.44 -11.96
CA SER A 281 7.32 -19.23 -11.35
C SER A 281 7.27 -18.33 -10.12
N GLU A 282 8.24 -18.49 -9.24
CA GLU A 282 8.37 -17.71 -8.01
C GLU A 282 8.46 -16.20 -8.30
N ILE A 283 9.25 -15.78 -9.30
CA ILE A 283 9.42 -14.36 -9.64
C ILE A 283 8.14 -13.72 -10.19
N HIS A 284 7.22 -14.54 -10.75
CA HIS A 284 5.91 -14.06 -11.20
C HIS A 284 4.88 -14.04 -10.06
N CYS A 285 4.89 -15.05 -9.18
CA CYS A 285 3.86 -15.25 -8.17
C CYS A 285 4.12 -14.48 -6.87
N GLU A 286 5.39 -14.40 -6.41
CA GLU A 286 5.73 -13.84 -5.11
C GLU A 286 6.04 -12.34 -5.13
N GLU A 287 5.73 -11.65 -4.04
CA GLU A 287 6.14 -10.26 -3.83
C GLU A 287 7.64 -10.19 -3.57
N ILE A 288 8.41 -9.62 -4.50
CA ILE A 288 9.88 -9.47 -4.37
C ILE A 288 10.23 -8.32 -3.43
N PHE A 289 9.47 -7.22 -3.51
CA PHE A 289 9.66 -5.98 -2.75
C PHE A 289 11.02 -5.31 -3.02
N GLY A 290 11.34 -5.20 -4.30
CA GLY A 290 12.56 -4.62 -4.87
C GLY A 290 12.31 -4.15 -6.30
N PRO A 291 13.31 -3.53 -6.97
CA PRO A 291 13.14 -2.93 -8.29
C PRO A 291 13.17 -4.00 -9.39
N VAL A 292 12.29 -4.98 -9.31
CA VAL A 292 12.22 -6.13 -10.21
C VAL A 292 10.80 -6.26 -10.78
N SER A 293 10.69 -6.21 -12.11
CA SER A 293 9.45 -6.46 -12.84
C SER A 293 9.55 -7.65 -13.77
N VAL A 294 8.42 -8.31 -13.99
CA VAL A 294 8.26 -9.33 -15.01
C VAL A 294 7.36 -8.80 -16.12
N VAL A 295 7.74 -9.02 -17.38
CA VAL A 295 6.99 -8.55 -18.53
C VAL A 295 6.60 -9.76 -19.39
N LYS A 296 5.31 -9.85 -19.76
CA LYS A 296 4.76 -10.96 -20.55
C LYS A 296 3.80 -10.42 -21.60
N SER A 297 3.81 -11.03 -22.78
CA SER A 297 2.80 -10.75 -23.82
C SER A 297 1.49 -11.45 -23.54
N PHE A 298 0.39 -10.91 -24.09
CA PHE A 298 -0.93 -11.52 -24.16
C PHE A 298 -1.60 -11.22 -25.51
N LYS A 299 -2.62 -12.00 -25.89
CA LYS A 299 -3.31 -11.86 -27.19
C LYS A 299 -4.69 -11.22 -27.04
N THR A 300 -5.51 -11.73 -26.13
CA THR A 300 -6.90 -11.31 -25.99
C THR A 300 -7.21 -10.74 -24.61
N GLU A 301 -8.30 -9.98 -24.51
CA GLU A 301 -8.79 -9.43 -23.26
C GLU A 301 -9.16 -10.54 -22.26
N GLU A 302 -9.76 -11.63 -22.72
CA GLU A 302 -10.13 -12.77 -21.87
C GLU A 302 -8.90 -13.46 -21.29
N GLU A 303 -7.86 -13.67 -22.09
CA GLU A 303 -6.59 -14.23 -21.64
C GLU A 303 -5.97 -13.38 -20.54
N ILE A 304 -5.86 -12.07 -20.78
CA ILE A 304 -5.20 -11.20 -19.83
C ILE A 304 -5.98 -11.06 -18.52
N MET A 305 -7.30 -11.05 -18.55
CA MET A 305 -8.08 -10.98 -17.32
C MET A 305 -7.90 -12.24 -16.46
N GLN A 306 -7.79 -13.41 -17.07
CA GLN A 306 -7.45 -14.64 -16.35
C GLN A 306 -6.05 -14.57 -15.73
N LEU A 307 -5.04 -14.15 -16.51
CA LEU A 307 -3.65 -14.04 -16.03
C LEU A 307 -3.48 -12.99 -14.93
N ALA A 308 -4.10 -11.83 -15.11
CA ALA A 308 -3.97 -10.72 -14.17
C ALA A 308 -4.59 -11.02 -12.80
N ASN A 309 -5.76 -11.70 -12.80
CA ASN A 309 -6.49 -12.07 -11.59
C ASN A 309 -6.00 -13.39 -10.95
N ASN A 310 -5.21 -14.21 -11.68
CA ASN A 310 -4.63 -15.45 -11.13
C ASN A 310 -3.48 -15.17 -10.17
N THR A 311 -3.83 -14.67 -9.00
CA THR A 311 -2.91 -14.32 -7.91
C THR A 311 -3.66 -14.26 -6.59
N ASN A 312 -2.96 -14.53 -5.49
CA ASN A 312 -3.49 -14.35 -4.14
C ASN A 312 -3.54 -12.86 -3.72
N PHE A 313 -2.93 -11.98 -4.50
CA PHE A 313 -2.91 -10.55 -4.24
C PHE A 313 -4.06 -9.83 -4.94
N GLY A 314 -4.42 -8.66 -4.41
CA GLY A 314 -5.46 -7.81 -5.01
C GLY A 314 -5.39 -6.38 -4.46
N LEU A 315 -4.18 -5.78 -4.38
CA LEU A 315 -4.03 -4.42 -3.85
C LEU A 315 -4.33 -3.38 -4.92
N MET A 316 -3.62 -3.43 -6.04
CA MET A 316 -3.78 -2.48 -7.13
C MET A 316 -3.63 -3.15 -8.50
N ALA A 317 -4.26 -2.58 -9.52
CA ALA A 317 -4.07 -2.91 -10.92
C ALA A 317 -3.98 -1.61 -11.75
N GLY A 318 -3.44 -1.72 -12.97
CA GLY A 318 -3.44 -0.63 -13.95
C GLY A 318 -3.84 -1.12 -15.33
N VAL A 319 -4.56 -0.30 -16.09
CA VAL A 319 -4.89 -0.56 -17.49
C VAL A 319 -4.52 0.65 -18.34
N PHE A 320 -3.88 0.39 -19.48
CA PHE A 320 -3.45 1.40 -20.44
C PHE A 320 -4.10 1.14 -21.80
N THR A 321 -4.97 2.04 -22.22
CA THR A 321 -5.72 2.03 -23.50
C THR A 321 -6.26 3.43 -23.79
N GLN A 322 -6.49 3.76 -25.05
CA GLN A 322 -7.17 5.00 -25.43
C GLN A 322 -8.69 4.84 -25.53
N ASP A 323 -9.20 3.60 -25.54
CA ASP A 323 -10.63 3.33 -25.53
C ASP A 323 -11.17 3.33 -24.08
N ILE A 324 -11.94 4.37 -23.74
CA ILE A 324 -12.53 4.53 -22.40
C ILE A 324 -13.51 3.39 -22.05
N ASN A 325 -14.24 2.82 -23.03
CA ASN A 325 -15.16 1.72 -22.78
C ASN A 325 -14.40 0.45 -22.41
N LYS A 326 -13.31 0.15 -23.14
CA LYS A 326 -12.38 -0.93 -22.81
C LYS A 326 -11.78 -0.71 -21.42
N ALA A 327 -11.30 0.50 -21.14
CA ALA A 327 -10.69 0.86 -19.87
C ALA A 327 -11.64 0.58 -18.69
N LEU A 328 -12.90 1.04 -18.76
CA LEU A 328 -13.88 0.84 -17.69
C LEU A 328 -14.30 -0.61 -17.54
N ARG A 329 -14.47 -1.34 -18.63
CA ARG A 329 -14.78 -2.78 -18.60
C ARG A 329 -13.68 -3.58 -17.94
N VAL A 330 -12.44 -3.42 -18.40
CA VAL A 330 -11.26 -4.10 -17.84
C VAL A 330 -11.02 -3.70 -16.39
N ALA A 331 -11.21 -2.41 -16.05
CA ALA A 331 -11.08 -1.95 -14.67
C ALA A 331 -12.11 -2.61 -13.73
N SER A 332 -13.34 -2.86 -14.21
CA SER A 332 -14.38 -3.54 -13.44
C SER A 332 -14.10 -5.02 -13.23
N ASP A 333 -13.37 -5.65 -14.14
CA ASP A 333 -13.07 -7.09 -14.10
C ASP A 333 -11.83 -7.42 -13.25
N PHE A 334 -11.03 -6.42 -12.84
CA PHE A 334 -9.92 -6.65 -11.92
C PHE A 334 -10.41 -6.96 -10.50
N ASP A 335 -9.94 -8.07 -9.94
CA ASP A 335 -10.13 -8.41 -8.52
C ASP A 335 -9.06 -7.71 -7.65
N SER A 336 -9.14 -6.40 -7.63
CA SER A 336 -8.21 -5.48 -6.96
C SER A 336 -8.98 -4.39 -6.22
N GLY A 337 -8.43 -3.94 -5.09
CA GLY A 337 -9.06 -2.86 -4.32
C GLY A 337 -8.95 -1.49 -4.99
N MET A 338 -7.97 -1.31 -5.88
CA MET A 338 -7.75 -0.07 -6.64
C MET A 338 -7.38 -0.38 -8.07
N VAL A 339 -7.85 0.43 -9.01
CA VAL A 339 -7.49 0.33 -10.42
C VAL A 339 -7.19 1.72 -10.99
N GLY A 340 -6.03 1.86 -11.64
CA GLY A 340 -5.67 3.06 -12.40
C GLY A 340 -5.97 2.88 -13.90
N VAL A 341 -6.52 3.90 -14.53
CA VAL A 341 -6.68 3.97 -15.99
C VAL A 341 -5.63 4.93 -16.53
N ASN A 342 -4.79 4.46 -17.44
CA ASN A 342 -3.63 5.18 -17.99
C ASN A 342 -2.63 5.68 -16.93
N CYS A 343 -2.66 5.06 -15.77
CA CYS A 343 -1.76 5.25 -14.63
C CYS A 343 -1.74 3.98 -13.78
N VAL A 344 -0.77 3.88 -12.86
CA VAL A 344 -0.68 2.81 -11.87
C VAL A 344 0.18 3.28 -10.69
N SER A 345 0.07 2.61 -9.54
CA SER A 345 0.84 2.94 -8.33
C SER A 345 0.59 4.36 -7.81
N LEU A 346 -0.69 4.74 -7.75
CA LEU A 346 -1.17 6.00 -7.19
C LEU A 346 -2.12 5.78 -6.00
N MET A 347 -2.08 6.71 -5.08
CA MET A 347 -2.98 6.77 -3.92
C MET A 347 -3.47 8.20 -3.72
N PHE A 348 -4.73 8.36 -3.33
CA PHE A 348 -5.33 9.66 -3.00
C PHE A 348 -5.92 9.64 -1.59
N THR A 349 -5.72 10.70 -0.83
CA THR A 349 -6.21 10.82 0.55
C THR A 349 -7.73 10.71 0.66
N MET A 350 -8.49 11.17 -0.36
CA MET A 350 -9.95 11.21 -0.34
C MET A 350 -10.61 9.90 -0.81
N THR A 351 -9.88 9.00 -1.44
CA THR A 351 -10.43 7.73 -1.93
C THR A 351 -10.00 6.57 -1.05
N PRO A 352 -10.81 5.50 -0.93
CA PRO A 352 -10.42 4.33 -0.14
C PRO A 352 -9.16 3.68 -0.71
N PHE A 353 -8.23 3.37 0.19
CA PHE A 353 -6.99 2.64 -0.10
C PHE A 353 -7.04 1.28 0.60
N GLY A 354 -6.73 0.21 -0.11
CA GLY A 354 -6.61 -1.13 0.45
C GLY A 354 -6.91 -2.24 -0.54
N GLY A 355 -6.47 -3.44 -0.21
CA GLY A 355 -6.52 -4.61 -1.07
C GLY A 355 -7.68 -5.55 -0.81
N SER A 356 -7.94 -6.39 -1.80
CA SER A 356 -8.75 -7.61 -1.73
C SER A 356 -7.85 -8.83 -1.52
N LYS A 357 -8.43 -10.02 -1.35
CA LYS A 357 -7.72 -11.28 -1.17
C LYS A 357 -6.69 -11.20 -0.01
N GLU A 358 -5.48 -11.72 -0.21
CA GLU A 358 -4.41 -11.66 0.79
C GLU A 358 -3.69 -10.29 0.88
N SER A 359 -4.06 -9.32 0.02
CA SER A 359 -3.50 -7.97 0.11
C SER A 359 -4.11 -7.12 1.21
N GLY A 360 -5.22 -7.52 1.83
CA GLY A 360 -5.71 -6.79 2.98
C GLY A 360 -7.13 -7.08 3.41
N LEU A 361 -7.48 -6.44 4.53
CA LEU A 361 -8.80 -6.47 5.14
C LEU A 361 -9.18 -5.07 5.60
N GLY A 362 -10.31 -4.57 5.13
CA GLY A 362 -10.73 -3.19 5.38
C GLY A 362 -10.16 -2.19 4.38
N ARG A 363 -10.32 -0.90 4.68
CA ARG A 363 -9.82 0.20 3.83
C ARG A 363 -9.29 1.32 4.72
N GLU A 364 -8.24 1.98 4.25
CA GLU A 364 -7.70 3.24 4.78
C GLU A 364 -8.10 4.39 3.84
N CYS A 365 -7.82 5.61 4.22
CA CYS A 365 -8.18 6.83 3.48
C CYS A 365 -9.69 7.06 3.30
N GLY A 366 -10.04 8.26 2.89
CA GLY A 366 -11.41 8.69 2.70
C GLY A 366 -12.28 8.53 3.96
N VAL A 367 -13.58 8.56 3.77
CA VAL A 367 -14.57 8.34 4.85
C VAL A 367 -14.52 6.91 5.40
N TYR A 368 -14.00 5.97 4.63
CA TYR A 368 -13.89 4.57 5.05
C TYR A 368 -12.94 4.39 6.24
N ALA A 369 -11.86 5.19 6.29
CA ALA A 369 -10.95 5.20 7.43
C ALA A 369 -11.67 5.67 8.72
N LEU A 370 -12.51 6.71 8.65
CA LEU A 370 -13.29 7.19 9.80
C LEU A 370 -14.25 6.10 10.30
N ARG A 371 -14.99 5.46 9.38
CA ARG A 371 -15.88 4.32 9.71
C ARG A 371 -15.12 3.16 10.35
N ALA A 372 -13.90 2.90 9.91
CA ALA A 372 -13.08 1.83 10.46
C ALA A 372 -12.65 2.08 11.92
N PHE A 373 -12.66 3.34 12.39
CA PHE A 373 -12.31 3.74 13.76
C PHE A 373 -13.52 4.10 14.63
N THR A 374 -14.74 3.81 14.17
CA THR A 374 -15.98 4.06 14.93
C THR A 374 -16.84 2.82 15.04
N GLU A 375 -17.71 2.79 16.04
CA GLU A 375 -18.75 1.79 16.27
C GLU A 375 -20.12 2.41 16.07
N PRO A 376 -20.94 1.95 15.11
CA PRO A 376 -22.33 2.40 15.01
C PRO A 376 -23.16 1.84 16.18
N LYS A 377 -23.80 2.73 16.94
CA LYS A 377 -24.70 2.38 18.04
C LYS A 377 -26.12 2.81 17.70
N THR A 378 -27.04 1.86 17.66
CA THR A 378 -28.47 2.15 17.48
C THR A 378 -29.12 2.48 18.83
N ILE A 379 -29.84 3.59 18.88
CA ILE A 379 -30.68 4.01 20.02
C ILE A 379 -32.13 4.00 19.53
N MET A 380 -32.98 3.25 20.22
CA MET A 380 -34.45 3.20 19.96
C MET A 380 -35.16 3.82 21.15
N ILE A 381 -35.95 4.84 20.86
CA ILE A 381 -36.75 5.56 21.88
C ILE A 381 -38.21 5.24 21.64
N ASN A 382 -38.84 4.54 22.59
CA ASN A 382 -40.28 4.32 22.57
C ASN A 382 -40.98 5.64 22.90
N MET A 383 -41.83 6.12 21.99
CA MET A 383 -42.59 7.37 22.14
C MET A 383 -44.04 7.15 22.60
N ASN A 384 -44.41 5.89 22.84
CA ASN A 384 -45.77 5.48 23.22
C ASN A 384 -45.90 5.10 24.71
N TYR A 385 -45.01 5.59 25.58
CA TYR A 385 -45.09 5.32 27.03
C TYR A 385 -45.86 6.40 27.78
#